data_dac3c6f24510ecc709db02e59438509c
#
_entry.id   dac3c6f24510ecc709db02e59438509c
#
_cell.length_a   1.000
_cell.length_b   1.000
_cell.length_c   1.000
_cell.angle_alpha   90.00
_cell.angle_beta   90.00
_cell.angle_gamma   90.00
#
_symmetry.space_group_name_H-M   'P 1'
#
loop_
_entity.id
_entity.type
_entity.pdbx_description
1 polymer ?
#
loop_
_entity_poly.entity_id
_entity_poly.type
_entity_poly.pdbx_seq_one_letter_code
_entity_poly.pdbx_strand_id
1 'polypeptide(L)'
;MSCCDETSARVPDRDVSRRALFKGAALVTSVIPAARSTSAAAQGQQIKLAYCSQLLCGVPYEVARSAGHFAKHGLNAQLVYTRGGNAAVQALVGSAVDYAATSLDVALQAYANVGADIRRFAVTGRLPLFAVVTAPNTASRIQSIKDLEGRTVAVSALGNADHALTLYLLKQAGADAQKVKFATMGVNLLEALRQGQVDVGVVQEPALTLLRRSGARVLVNGMDLEDAKHHLGGSFEFMGVAVRTKEIERRKPEVIALTKALGDALKALRAMSGDQLAAALPKEMTTGLDLKELGGIIAQHRDSLYPETVGIDLDAARRVEQSLIAGGLIKPGASMAGLHDTSIVGG
;
A
#
# COMPACT_ATOMS: atom_id res chain seq x y z
N MET A 1 -20.12 -55.90 5.77
CA MET A 1 -21.24 -55.92 6.71
C MET A 1 -21.62 -54.45 6.87
N SER A 2 -22.55 -53.93 6.06
CA SER A 2 -24.00 -53.90 6.27
C SER A 2 -24.34 -53.12 7.54
N CYS A 3 -25.12 -52.07 7.58
CA CYS A 3 -26.34 -51.72 6.84
C CYS A 3 -26.59 -50.19 6.92
N CYS A 4 -27.34 -49.74 5.93
CA CYS A 4 -28.08 -48.48 5.83
C CYS A 4 -29.09 -48.30 6.95
N ASP A 5 -29.45 -47.03 7.26
CA ASP A 5 -30.88 -46.71 7.38
C ASP A 5 -31.16 -45.26 7.03
N GLU A 6 -32.05 -45.09 6.07
CA GLU A 6 -32.68 -43.83 5.63
C GLU A 6 -33.87 -43.52 6.53
N THR A 7 -34.01 -42.27 6.94
CA THR A 7 -35.33 -41.76 7.37
C THR A 7 -35.63 -40.43 6.69
N SER A 8 -36.42 -40.55 5.65
CA SER A 8 -37.13 -39.50 4.91
C SER A 8 -38.18 -38.82 5.79
N ALA A 9 -38.09 -37.52 5.96
CA ALA A 9 -39.20 -36.72 6.50
C ALA A 9 -39.81 -35.88 5.36
N ARG A 10 -41.06 -36.19 5.04
CA ARG A 10 -41.94 -35.53 4.06
C ARG A 10 -42.35 -34.14 4.56
N VAL A 11 -42.27 -33.15 3.67
CA VAL A 11 -42.87 -31.80 3.80
C VAL A 11 -44.31 -31.89 3.23
N PRO A 12 -45.36 -31.40 3.91
CA PRO A 12 -46.69 -31.37 3.33
C PRO A 12 -46.90 -30.17 2.41
N ASP A 13 -47.40 -30.50 1.26
CA ASP A 13 -47.93 -29.63 0.22
C ASP A 13 -49.17 -28.88 0.73
N ARG A 14 -49.23 -27.56 0.61
CA ARG A 14 -50.47 -26.77 0.81
C ARG A 14 -50.81 -26.07 -0.47
N ASP A 15 -51.69 -26.70 -1.19
CA ASP A 15 -52.51 -26.15 -2.25
C ASP A 15 -53.34 -24.97 -1.72
N VAL A 16 -53.19 -23.78 -2.27
CA VAL A 16 -54.12 -22.64 -2.06
C VAL A 16 -54.70 -22.25 -3.41
N SER A 17 -55.94 -22.70 -3.52
CA SER A 17 -56.90 -22.44 -4.58
C SER A 17 -57.07 -20.98 -4.93
N ARG A 18 -56.97 -20.67 -6.22
CA ARG A 18 -57.49 -19.43 -6.84
C ARG A 18 -59.02 -19.54 -7.00
N ARG A 19 -59.76 -18.67 -6.35
CA ARG A 19 -61.08 -18.10 -6.84
C ARG A 19 -61.84 -17.41 -5.70
N ALA A 20 -62.00 -16.09 -5.83
CA ALA A 20 -63.25 -15.38 -5.56
C ALA A 20 -62.92 -13.86 -5.61
N LEU A 21 -63.25 -13.19 -6.66
CA LEU A 21 -64.48 -12.49 -7.03
C LEU A 21 -64.61 -11.07 -6.47
N PHE A 22 -64.57 -10.18 -7.45
CA PHE A 22 -64.98 -8.76 -7.49
C PHE A 22 -66.22 -8.43 -6.66
N LYS A 23 -66.21 -7.27 -5.99
CA LYS A 23 -67.20 -6.17 -6.07
C LYS A 23 -66.96 -5.12 -4.96
N GLY A 24 -66.87 -3.85 -5.35
CA GLY A 24 -66.90 -2.72 -4.41
C GLY A 24 -66.12 -1.52 -4.92
N ALA A 25 -66.74 -0.75 -5.83
CA ALA A 25 -66.23 0.57 -6.23
C ALA A 25 -66.53 1.58 -5.10
N ALA A 26 -65.48 2.14 -4.48
CA ALA A 26 -65.56 3.34 -3.67
C ALA A 26 -64.55 4.35 -4.21
N LEU A 27 -65.03 5.47 -4.77
CA LEU A 27 -64.22 6.62 -5.12
C LEU A 27 -63.61 7.21 -3.82
N VAL A 28 -62.33 7.02 -3.62
CA VAL A 28 -61.57 7.78 -2.63
C VAL A 28 -60.67 8.74 -3.39
N THR A 29 -61.00 10.02 -3.33
CA THR A 29 -60.14 11.10 -3.77
C THR A 29 -58.88 11.07 -2.92
N SER A 30 -57.82 10.43 -3.39
CA SER A 30 -56.49 10.46 -2.77
C SER A 30 -55.82 11.78 -3.08
N VAL A 31 -55.73 12.64 -2.05
CA VAL A 31 -54.77 13.74 -2.00
C VAL A 31 -53.38 13.11 -2.07
N ILE A 32 -52.72 13.27 -3.21
CA ILE A 32 -51.30 12.86 -3.39
C ILE A 32 -50.47 13.83 -2.55
N PRO A 33 -49.84 13.38 -1.45
CA PRO A 33 -48.83 14.22 -0.82
C PRO A 33 -47.69 14.38 -1.82
N ALA A 34 -47.35 15.62 -2.16
CA ALA A 34 -46.17 15.95 -2.91
C ALA A 34 -44.94 15.26 -2.22
N ALA A 35 -44.49 14.18 -2.81
CA ALA A 35 -43.25 13.54 -2.39
C ALA A 35 -42.17 14.62 -2.49
N ARG A 36 -41.76 15.15 -1.33
CA ARG A 36 -40.51 15.87 -1.24
C ARG A 36 -39.45 14.92 -1.74
N SER A 37 -38.95 15.21 -2.92
CA SER A 37 -37.69 14.60 -3.42
C SER A 37 -36.66 14.95 -2.38
N THR A 38 -36.41 14.05 -1.43
CA THR A 38 -35.16 14.05 -0.68
C THR A 38 -34.08 13.99 -1.72
N SER A 39 -33.38 15.10 -1.91
CA SER A 39 -32.18 15.18 -2.69
C SER A 39 -31.29 14.01 -2.25
N ALA A 40 -31.20 12.96 -3.07
CA ALA A 40 -30.20 11.96 -2.93
C ALA A 40 -28.89 12.75 -2.99
N ALA A 41 -28.24 12.94 -1.85
CA ALA A 41 -26.87 13.47 -1.81
C ALA A 41 -26.11 12.67 -2.86
N ALA A 42 -25.59 13.35 -3.87
CA ALA A 42 -24.94 12.71 -5.00
C ALA A 42 -23.92 11.72 -4.44
N GLN A 43 -24.23 10.42 -4.50
CA GLN A 43 -23.29 9.38 -4.10
C GLN A 43 -22.09 9.55 -4.99
N GLY A 44 -20.96 9.96 -4.39
CA GLY A 44 -19.71 10.17 -5.13
C GLY A 44 -19.34 8.94 -5.96
N GLN A 45 -18.58 9.15 -7.03
CA GLN A 45 -18.13 8.11 -7.93
C GLN A 45 -17.45 6.98 -7.12
N GLN A 46 -17.99 5.77 -7.18
CA GLN A 46 -17.42 4.63 -6.47
C GLN A 46 -16.11 4.19 -7.12
N ILE A 47 -15.06 4.09 -6.33
CA ILE A 47 -13.76 3.57 -6.74
C ILE A 47 -13.21 2.57 -5.73
N LYS A 48 -12.43 1.59 -6.20
CA LYS A 48 -11.67 0.66 -5.37
C LYS A 48 -10.18 0.96 -5.51
N LEU A 49 -9.54 1.31 -4.40
CA LEU A 49 -8.10 1.57 -4.34
C LEU A 49 -7.42 0.52 -3.45
N ALA A 50 -6.63 -0.36 -4.07
CA ALA A 50 -5.81 -1.32 -3.33
C ALA A 50 -4.52 -0.65 -2.85
N TYR A 51 -4.08 -0.97 -1.65
CA TYR A 51 -2.77 -0.58 -1.14
C TYR A 51 -2.21 -1.58 -0.14
N CYS A 52 -0.90 -1.55 0.06
CA CYS A 52 -0.21 -2.40 1.03
C CYS A 52 -0.64 -2.01 2.46
N SER A 53 -1.05 -3.00 3.25
CA SER A 53 -1.55 -2.81 4.62
C SER A 53 -0.47 -2.47 5.66
N GLN A 54 0.75 -2.20 5.22
CA GLN A 54 1.82 -1.75 6.11
C GLN A 54 1.59 -0.30 6.53
N LEU A 55 1.81 -0.03 7.81
CA LEU A 55 1.40 1.18 8.48
C LEU A 55 1.70 2.48 7.71
N LEU A 56 2.99 2.75 7.47
CA LEU A 56 3.42 4.01 6.84
C LEU A 56 2.99 4.13 5.38
N CYS A 57 2.76 3.00 4.67
CA CYS A 57 2.19 3.01 3.32
C CYS A 57 0.76 3.57 3.32
N GLY A 58 -0.03 3.23 4.34
CA GLY A 58 -1.45 3.51 4.43
C GLY A 58 -1.79 4.94 4.83
N VAL A 59 -0.89 5.63 5.55
CA VAL A 59 -1.18 6.94 6.16
C VAL A 59 -1.80 7.95 5.19
N PRO A 60 -1.28 8.22 3.99
CA PRO A 60 -1.89 9.21 3.08
C PRO A 60 -3.31 8.84 2.66
N TYR A 61 -3.58 7.56 2.43
CA TYR A 61 -4.90 7.08 1.97
C TYR A 61 -5.92 7.11 3.11
N GLU A 62 -5.50 6.73 4.33
CA GLU A 62 -6.34 6.75 5.50
C GLU A 62 -6.63 8.19 5.97
N VAL A 63 -5.68 9.10 5.85
CA VAL A 63 -5.92 10.53 6.06
C VAL A 63 -6.90 11.06 5.01
N ALA A 64 -6.74 10.69 3.73
CA ALA A 64 -7.69 11.09 2.68
C ALA A 64 -9.12 10.60 2.98
N ARG A 65 -9.27 9.40 3.51
CA ARG A 65 -10.55 8.82 3.90
C ARG A 65 -11.12 9.48 5.16
N SER A 66 -10.35 9.53 6.25
CA SER A 66 -10.82 9.98 7.56
C SER A 66 -11.11 11.48 7.61
N ALA A 67 -10.32 12.29 6.87
CA ALA A 67 -10.55 13.73 6.73
C ALA A 67 -11.52 14.10 5.62
N GLY A 68 -12.16 13.12 4.95
CA GLY A 68 -13.18 13.35 3.94
C GLY A 68 -12.70 13.90 2.61
N HIS A 69 -11.37 13.84 2.31
CA HIS A 69 -10.83 14.40 1.07
C HIS A 69 -11.33 13.66 -0.17
N PHE A 70 -11.56 12.35 -0.12
CA PHE A 70 -12.20 11.64 -1.23
C PHE A 70 -13.60 12.18 -1.51
N ALA A 71 -14.44 12.30 -0.49
CA ALA A 71 -15.80 12.82 -0.63
C ALA A 71 -15.84 14.27 -1.11
N LYS A 72 -14.90 15.12 -0.63
CA LYS A 72 -14.74 16.51 -1.07
C LYS A 72 -14.53 16.62 -2.59
N HIS A 73 -13.84 15.63 -3.18
CA HIS A 73 -13.59 15.55 -4.62
C HIS A 73 -14.56 14.64 -5.37
N GLY A 74 -15.72 14.33 -4.78
CA GLY A 74 -16.79 13.56 -5.42
C GLY A 74 -16.51 12.06 -5.56
N LEU A 75 -15.56 11.52 -4.76
CA LEU A 75 -15.22 10.11 -4.77
C LEU A 75 -15.76 9.38 -3.52
N ASN A 76 -16.31 8.19 -3.74
CA ASN A 76 -16.59 7.22 -2.68
C ASN A 76 -15.56 6.09 -2.79
N ALA A 77 -14.43 6.26 -2.10
CA ALA A 77 -13.29 5.36 -2.19
C ALA A 77 -13.40 4.20 -1.20
N GLN A 78 -13.51 2.98 -1.73
CA GLN A 78 -13.31 1.76 -0.98
C GLN A 78 -11.81 1.43 -0.96
N LEU A 79 -11.20 1.52 0.22
CA LEU A 79 -9.81 1.11 0.43
C LEU A 79 -9.72 -0.41 0.60
N VAL A 80 -8.85 -1.06 -0.19
CA VAL A 80 -8.66 -2.51 -0.20
C VAL A 80 -7.24 -2.84 0.27
N TYR A 81 -7.14 -3.49 1.42
CA TYR A 81 -5.85 -3.87 2.02
C TYR A 81 -5.25 -5.09 1.33
N THR A 82 -3.97 -5.02 0.98
CA THR A 82 -3.23 -6.12 0.35
C THR A 82 -1.95 -6.46 1.12
N ARG A 83 -1.47 -7.68 0.96
CA ARG A 83 -0.22 -8.15 1.60
C ARG A 83 1.04 -7.69 0.85
N GLY A 84 1.14 -6.40 0.54
CA GLY A 84 2.28 -5.81 -0.17
C GLY A 84 1.93 -5.30 -1.56
N GLY A 85 2.88 -4.58 -2.17
CA GLY A 85 2.69 -3.89 -3.45
C GLY A 85 2.41 -4.83 -4.62
N ASN A 86 3.04 -6.01 -4.66
CA ASN A 86 2.80 -7.01 -5.70
C ASN A 86 1.33 -7.45 -5.75
N ALA A 87 0.72 -7.72 -4.59
CA ALA A 87 -0.69 -8.11 -4.52
C ALA A 87 -1.62 -6.97 -4.97
N ALA A 88 -1.27 -5.71 -4.68
CA ALA A 88 -2.04 -4.55 -5.17
C ALA A 88 -1.97 -4.43 -6.70
N VAL A 89 -0.78 -4.60 -7.30
CA VAL A 89 -0.64 -4.59 -8.77
C VAL A 89 -1.38 -5.75 -9.41
N GLN A 90 -1.31 -6.96 -8.86
CA GLN A 90 -2.07 -8.10 -9.35
C GLN A 90 -3.58 -7.87 -9.30
N ALA A 91 -4.10 -7.26 -8.22
CA ALA A 91 -5.50 -6.89 -8.11
C ALA A 91 -5.92 -5.85 -9.18
N LEU A 92 -5.03 -4.88 -9.48
CA LEU A 92 -5.25 -3.90 -10.53
C LEU A 92 -5.29 -4.55 -11.92
N VAL A 93 -4.26 -5.32 -12.27
CA VAL A 93 -4.15 -6.00 -13.57
C VAL A 93 -5.30 -6.98 -13.77
N GLY A 94 -5.68 -7.72 -12.72
CA GLY A 94 -6.82 -8.63 -12.70
C GLY A 94 -8.19 -7.96 -12.63
N SER A 95 -8.25 -6.62 -12.65
CA SER A 95 -9.51 -5.83 -12.61
C SER A 95 -10.36 -6.03 -11.34
N ALA A 96 -9.78 -6.52 -10.25
CA ALA A 96 -10.45 -6.63 -8.95
C ALA A 96 -10.59 -5.25 -8.28
N VAL A 97 -9.71 -4.32 -8.63
CA VAL A 97 -9.71 -2.92 -8.17
C VAL A 97 -9.52 -1.96 -9.35
N ASP A 98 -9.84 -0.69 -9.14
CA ASP A 98 -9.73 0.36 -10.15
C ASP A 98 -8.33 0.98 -10.16
N TYR A 99 -7.74 1.13 -8.98
CA TYR A 99 -6.45 1.76 -8.73
C TYR A 99 -5.61 0.90 -7.77
N ALA A 100 -4.29 0.97 -7.93
CA ALA A 100 -3.36 0.34 -7.00
C ALA A 100 -2.31 1.33 -6.52
N ALA A 101 -2.21 1.49 -5.22
CA ALA A 101 -1.10 2.17 -4.58
C ALA A 101 0.01 1.14 -4.28
N THR A 102 1.16 1.36 -4.91
CA THR A 102 2.32 0.46 -4.81
C THR A 102 3.61 1.25 -4.87
N SER A 103 4.70 0.64 -4.43
CA SER A 103 6.02 1.21 -4.59
C SER A 103 6.45 1.19 -6.06
N LEU A 104 7.29 2.15 -6.44
CA LEU A 104 7.73 2.28 -7.84
C LEU A 104 8.52 1.06 -8.31
N ASP A 105 9.39 0.50 -7.46
CA ASP A 105 10.17 -0.69 -7.78
C ASP A 105 9.29 -1.90 -8.13
N VAL A 106 8.18 -2.10 -7.43
CA VAL A 106 7.20 -3.15 -7.77
C VAL A 106 6.50 -2.83 -9.08
N ALA A 107 6.10 -1.56 -9.30
CA ALA A 107 5.46 -1.16 -10.55
C ALA A 107 6.40 -1.31 -11.76
N LEU A 108 7.69 -0.95 -11.60
CA LEU A 108 8.72 -1.11 -12.62
C LEU A 108 8.95 -2.58 -12.98
N GLN A 109 9.07 -3.45 -11.97
CA GLN A 109 9.21 -4.88 -12.21
C GLN A 109 7.99 -5.48 -12.93
N ALA A 110 6.78 -5.11 -12.53
CA ALA A 110 5.56 -5.55 -13.20
C ALA A 110 5.51 -5.06 -14.65
N TYR A 111 5.85 -3.79 -14.90
CA TYR A 111 5.88 -3.19 -16.22
C TYR A 111 6.95 -3.83 -17.12
N ALA A 112 8.20 -3.94 -16.63
CA ALA A 112 9.35 -4.38 -17.41
C ALA A 112 9.41 -5.89 -17.63
N ASN A 113 9.08 -6.69 -16.61
CA ASN A 113 9.30 -8.14 -16.65
C ASN A 113 8.05 -8.92 -17.06
N VAL A 114 6.85 -8.38 -16.76
CA VAL A 114 5.56 -9.06 -16.98
C VAL A 114 4.73 -8.37 -18.06
N GLY A 115 5.14 -7.17 -18.50
CA GLY A 115 4.39 -6.39 -19.47
C GLY A 115 3.06 -5.87 -18.93
N ALA A 116 2.99 -5.58 -17.63
CA ALA A 116 1.78 -5.04 -17.02
C ALA A 116 1.41 -3.70 -17.65
N ASP A 117 0.23 -3.62 -18.25
CA ASP A 117 -0.27 -2.42 -18.91
C ASP A 117 -0.87 -1.45 -17.89
N ILE A 118 0.02 -0.80 -17.13
CA ILE A 118 -0.30 0.13 -16.05
C ILE A 118 0.42 1.47 -16.24
N ARG A 119 -0.15 2.53 -15.68
CA ARG A 119 0.41 3.88 -15.70
C ARG A 119 0.25 4.52 -14.32
N ARG A 120 1.34 5.08 -13.79
CA ARG A 120 1.36 5.82 -12.53
C ARG A 120 1.10 7.30 -12.80
N PHE A 121 0.31 7.94 -11.93
CA PHE A 121 -0.10 9.33 -12.13
C PHE A 121 0.02 10.20 -10.86
N ALA A 122 0.25 9.60 -9.69
CA ALA A 122 0.39 10.34 -8.44
C ALA A 122 1.40 9.65 -7.52
N VAL A 123 2.17 10.42 -6.76
CA VAL A 123 3.15 9.96 -5.78
C VAL A 123 2.68 10.33 -4.37
N THR A 124 2.78 9.39 -3.44
CA THR A 124 2.41 9.59 -2.03
C THR A 124 3.55 9.26 -1.07
N GLY A 125 4.70 8.80 -1.57
CA GLY A 125 5.89 8.51 -0.77
C GLY A 125 7.17 8.74 -1.56
N ARG A 126 8.14 9.45 -0.97
CA ARG A 126 9.39 9.86 -1.63
C ARG A 126 10.64 9.14 -1.13
N LEU A 127 10.52 8.27 -0.14
CA LEU A 127 11.61 7.44 0.38
C LEU A 127 11.12 6.02 0.64
N PRO A 128 12.03 5.02 0.60
CA PRO A 128 11.71 3.67 1.04
C PRO A 128 11.26 3.65 2.50
N LEU A 129 10.23 2.87 2.79
CA LEU A 129 9.66 2.75 4.16
C LEU A 129 10.40 1.71 5.00
N PHE A 130 11.69 1.46 4.73
CA PHE A 130 12.43 0.35 5.32
C PHE A 130 13.74 0.80 5.96
N ALA A 131 14.12 0.07 7.02
CA ALA A 131 15.47 0.08 7.56
C ALA A 131 16.05 -1.34 7.53
N VAL A 132 17.33 -1.46 7.25
CA VAL A 132 18.10 -2.69 7.37
C VAL A 132 18.67 -2.74 8.79
N VAL A 133 18.25 -3.71 9.58
CA VAL A 133 18.61 -3.82 10.99
C VAL A 133 19.09 -5.21 11.35
N THR A 134 20.04 -5.32 12.27
CA THR A 134 20.50 -6.61 12.80
C THR A 134 19.48 -7.19 13.78
N ALA A 135 19.50 -8.50 13.99
CA ALA A 135 18.97 -9.04 15.22
C ALA A 135 19.78 -8.50 16.43
N PRO A 136 19.19 -8.36 17.64
CA PRO A 136 19.91 -7.87 18.82
C PRO A 136 21.18 -8.67 19.14
N ASN A 137 21.13 -10.01 19.00
CA ASN A 137 22.24 -10.91 19.29
C ASN A 137 23.35 -10.90 18.22
N THR A 138 23.15 -10.27 17.08
CA THR A 138 24.16 -10.14 16.00
C THR A 138 24.71 -8.73 15.85
N ALA A 139 24.18 -7.75 16.59
CA ALA A 139 24.50 -6.31 16.48
C ALA A 139 26.00 -5.98 16.64
N SER A 140 26.74 -6.74 17.45
CA SER A 140 28.19 -6.54 17.62
C SER A 140 29.03 -7.11 16.48
N ARG A 141 28.52 -8.11 15.75
CA ARG A 141 29.23 -8.84 14.69
C ARG A 141 28.94 -8.34 13.28
N ILE A 142 27.79 -7.67 13.09
CA ILE A 142 27.34 -7.14 11.80
C ILE A 142 27.27 -5.63 11.93
N GLN A 143 28.19 -4.93 11.28
CA GLN A 143 28.36 -3.48 11.43
C GLN A 143 28.11 -2.71 10.13
N SER A 144 28.09 -3.41 8.99
CA SER A 144 27.92 -2.84 7.66
C SER A 144 27.09 -3.76 6.76
N ILE A 145 26.68 -3.24 5.61
CA ILE A 145 26.01 -4.05 4.57
C ILE A 145 26.94 -5.12 4.00
N LYS A 146 28.23 -4.89 4.00
CA LYS A 146 29.22 -5.88 3.54
C LYS A 146 29.23 -7.13 4.41
N ASP A 147 28.95 -7.02 5.70
CA ASP A 147 28.94 -8.13 6.66
C ASP A 147 27.73 -9.07 6.49
N LEU A 148 26.82 -8.76 5.55
CA LEU A 148 25.68 -9.61 5.23
C LEU A 148 26.07 -10.86 4.43
N GLU A 149 27.24 -10.92 3.84
CA GLU A 149 27.73 -12.14 3.19
C GLU A 149 27.78 -13.31 4.19
N GLY A 150 27.19 -14.44 3.81
CA GLY A 150 27.06 -15.64 4.65
C GLY A 150 25.96 -15.55 5.71
N ARG A 151 25.18 -14.46 5.78
CA ARG A 151 24.12 -14.25 6.76
C ARG A 151 22.73 -14.53 6.20
N THR A 152 21.78 -14.74 7.13
CA THR A 152 20.37 -14.85 6.80
C THR A 152 19.70 -13.50 6.97
N VAL A 153 19.17 -12.96 5.86
CA VAL A 153 18.47 -11.68 5.81
C VAL A 153 16.96 -11.91 5.61
N ALA A 154 16.15 -11.48 6.57
CA ALA A 154 14.69 -11.58 6.49
C ALA A 154 14.10 -10.43 5.68
N VAL A 155 13.21 -10.77 4.73
CA VAL A 155 12.43 -9.85 3.90
C VAL A 155 10.95 -10.23 3.95
N SER A 156 10.08 -9.33 3.52
CA SER A 156 8.64 -9.61 3.45
C SER A 156 8.30 -10.68 2.42
N ALA A 157 8.86 -10.55 1.21
CA ALA A 157 8.82 -11.53 0.13
C ALA A 157 9.89 -11.23 -0.91
N LEU A 158 10.33 -12.25 -1.64
CA LEU A 158 11.24 -12.07 -2.77
C LEU A 158 10.56 -11.25 -3.86
N GLY A 159 11.28 -10.29 -4.45
CA GLY A 159 10.77 -9.37 -5.47
C GLY A 159 9.99 -8.18 -4.91
N ASN A 160 9.67 -8.14 -3.61
CA ASN A 160 9.11 -6.94 -2.99
C ASN A 160 10.19 -5.85 -2.80
N ALA A 161 9.74 -4.65 -2.46
CA ALA A 161 10.55 -3.45 -2.31
C ALA A 161 11.72 -3.59 -1.32
N ASP A 162 11.51 -4.26 -0.20
CA ASP A 162 12.51 -4.53 0.82
C ASP A 162 13.63 -5.47 0.30
N HIS A 163 13.26 -6.50 -0.47
CA HIS A 163 14.23 -7.37 -1.14
C HIS A 163 15.03 -6.61 -2.20
N ALA A 164 14.34 -5.82 -3.05
CA ALA A 164 14.95 -5.01 -4.09
C ALA A 164 15.96 -4.00 -3.52
N LEU A 165 15.58 -3.29 -2.46
CA LEU A 165 16.44 -2.36 -1.75
C LEU A 165 17.70 -3.07 -1.20
N THR A 166 17.53 -4.25 -0.61
CA THR A 166 18.65 -5.00 -0.04
C THR A 166 19.67 -5.43 -1.13
N LEU A 167 19.18 -5.93 -2.26
CA LEU A 167 20.05 -6.30 -3.39
C LEU A 167 20.85 -5.09 -3.90
N TYR A 168 20.20 -3.94 -4.00
CA TYR A 168 20.86 -2.70 -4.38
C TYR A 168 21.95 -2.29 -3.38
N LEU A 169 21.65 -2.28 -2.09
CA LEU A 169 22.61 -1.94 -1.03
C LEU A 169 23.80 -2.91 -0.98
N LEU A 170 23.57 -4.21 -1.15
CA LEU A 170 24.64 -5.21 -1.25
C LEU A 170 25.57 -4.88 -2.42
N LYS A 171 25.01 -4.58 -3.59
CA LYS A 171 25.81 -4.20 -4.76
C LYS A 171 26.62 -2.94 -4.52
N GLN A 172 26.03 -1.90 -3.93
CA GLN A 172 26.73 -0.65 -3.59
C GLN A 172 27.89 -0.88 -2.61
N ALA A 173 27.70 -1.79 -1.65
CA ALA A 173 28.73 -2.17 -0.69
C ALA A 173 29.80 -3.13 -1.27
N GLY A 174 29.70 -3.52 -2.54
CA GLY A 174 30.58 -4.52 -3.16
C GLY A 174 30.44 -5.90 -2.51
N ALA A 175 29.27 -6.24 -1.99
CA ALA A 175 28.95 -7.53 -1.41
C ALA A 175 28.33 -8.46 -2.44
N ASP A 176 28.64 -9.75 -2.33
CA ASP A 176 28.08 -10.79 -3.18
C ASP A 176 26.72 -11.23 -2.67
N ALA A 177 25.65 -10.78 -3.34
CA ALA A 177 24.28 -11.13 -2.98
C ALA A 177 23.99 -12.64 -3.02
N GLN A 178 24.75 -13.43 -3.80
CA GLN A 178 24.56 -14.88 -3.86
C GLN A 178 25.01 -15.58 -2.58
N LYS A 179 25.86 -14.93 -1.79
CA LYS A 179 26.27 -15.42 -0.47
C LYS A 179 25.26 -15.10 0.63
N VAL A 180 24.25 -14.28 0.36
CA VAL A 180 23.22 -13.92 1.33
C VAL A 180 22.05 -14.90 1.24
N LYS A 181 21.60 -15.42 2.38
CA LYS A 181 20.41 -16.26 2.45
C LYS A 181 19.20 -15.39 2.73
N PHE A 182 18.32 -15.22 1.75
CA PHE A 182 17.06 -14.51 1.97
C PHE A 182 16.01 -15.45 2.56
N ALA A 183 15.40 -15.01 3.69
CA ALA A 183 14.31 -15.69 4.35
C ALA A 183 13.02 -14.86 4.24
N THR A 184 11.96 -15.45 3.68
CA THR A 184 10.65 -14.79 3.61
C THR A 184 9.90 -15.01 4.92
N MET A 185 9.75 -13.95 5.73
CA MET A 185 9.15 -14.02 7.07
C MET A 185 7.78 -13.35 7.18
N GLY A 186 7.42 -12.48 6.24
CA GLY A 186 6.13 -11.78 6.25
C GLY A 186 5.85 -11.12 7.62
N VAL A 187 4.72 -11.43 8.22
CA VAL A 187 4.28 -10.87 9.52
C VAL A 187 5.13 -11.33 10.71
N ASN A 188 5.89 -12.41 10.58
CA ASN A 188 6.71 -12.97 11.66
C ASN A 188 8.11 -12.35 11.73
N LEU A 189 8.45 -11.41 10.85
CA LEU A 189 9.79 -10.85 10.71
C LEU A 189 10.32 -10.22 12.00
N LEU A 190 9.50 -9.43 12.70
CA LEU A 190 9.89 -8.82 13.98
C LEU A 190 10.26 -9.88 15.02
N GLU A 191 9.43 -10.91 15.16
CA GLU A 191 9.66 -11.94 16.16
C GLU A 191 10.86 -12.83 15.82
N ALA A 192 11.03 -13.15 14.54
CA ALA A 192 12.20 -13.89 14.07
C ALA A 192 13.53 -13.17 14.37
N LEU A 193 13.56 -11.84 14.23
CA LEU A 193 14.71 -11.01 14.62
C LEU A 193 14.93 -11.01 16.15
N ARG A 194 13.87 -10.84 16.93
CA ARG A 194 13.95 -10.83 18.40
C ARG A 194 14.47 -12.15 18.96
N GLN A 195 14.06 -13.26 18.38
CA GLN A 195 14.49 -14.60 18.74
C GLN A 195 15.85 -15.00 18.12
N GLY A 196 16.44 -14.17 17.27
CA GLY A 196 17.70 -14.49 16.60
C GLY A 196 17.60 -15.66 15.60
N GLN A 197 16.41 -15.93 15.04
CA GLN A 197 16.21 -16.95 14.01
C GLN A 197 16.78 -16.52 12.66
N VAL A 198 16.97 -15.21 12.48
CA VAL A 198 17.62 -14.58 11.33
C VAL A 198 18.65 -13.58 11.84
N ASP A 199 19.67 -13.28 11.06
CA ASP A 199 20.76 -12.40 11.48
C ASP A 199 20.43 -10.92 11.31
N VAL A 200 19.71 -10.60 10.24
CA VAL A 200 19.35 -9.24 9.79
C VAL A 200 17.94 -9.26 9.23
N GLY A 201 17.23 -8.15 9.31
CA GLY A 201 15.93 -7.99 8.67
C GLY A 201 15.76 -6.62 8.06
N VAL A 202 14.85 -6.55 7.09
CA VAL A 202 14.43 -5.30 6.47
C VAL A 202 13.04 -4.97 7.00
N VAL A 203 12.99 -4.01 7.90
CA VAL A 203 11.81 -3.72 8.72
C VAL A 203 11.25 -2.33 8.43
N GLN A 204 10.00 -2.15 8.77
CA GLN A 204 9.33 -0.84 8.85
C GLN A 204 9.07 -0.45 10.30
N GLU A 205 8.57 0.75 10.52
CA GLU A 205 7.98 1.11 11.81
C GLU A 205 6.62 0.40 12.03
N PRO A 206 6.27 0.05 13.26
CA PRO A 206 6.98 0.29 14.52
C PRO A 206 8.07 -0.74 14.87
N ALA A 207 8.27 -1.77 14.05
CA ALA A 207 9.25 -2.83 14.33
C ALA A 207 10.68 -2.30 14.47
N LEU A 208 11.08 -1.28 13.70
CA LEU A 208 12.38 -0.61 13.83
C LEU A 208 12.58 -0.05 15.22
N THR A 209 11.61 0.73 15.72
CA THR A 209 11.67 1.31 17.06
C THR A 209 11.78 0.23 18.16
N LEU A 210 10.99 -0.83 18.05
CA LEU A 210 11.03 -1.95 19.01
C LEU A 210 12.37 -2.69 19.01
N LEU A 211 12.94 -2.94 17.83
CA LEU A 211 14.23 -3.62 17.69
C LEU A 211 15.39 -2.76 18.22
N ARG A 212 15.39 -1.45 17.94
CA ARG A 212 16.38 -0.52 18.50
C ARG A 212 16.39 -0.54 20.01
N ARG A 213 15.24 -0.55 20.66
CA ARG A 213 15.12 -0.68 22.12
C ARG A 213 15.65 -2.02 22.65
N SER A 214 15.60 -3.05 21.82
CA SER A 214 16.13 -4.38 22.15
C SER A 214 17.63 -4.53 21.86
N GLY A 215 18.32 -3.45 21.43
CA GLY A 215 19.76 -3.47 21.16
C GLY A 215 20.15 -3.83 19.71
N ALA A 216 19.20 -3.86 18.78
CA ALA A 216 19.50 -4.03 17.36
C ALA A 216 20.28 -2.83 16.81
N ARG A 217 21.20 -3.09 15.89
CA ARG A 217 21.93 -2.05 15.15
C ARG A 217 21.21 -1.75 13.84
N VAL A 218 20.99 -0.46 13.58
CA VAL A 218 20.54 0.01 12.26
C VAL A 218 21.77 0.12 11.37
N LEU A 219 21.74 -0.56 10.24
CA LEU A 219 22.80 -0.51 9.21
C LEU A 219 22.50 0.56 8.17
N VAL A 220 21.24 0.67 7.76
CA VAL A 220 20.73 1.70 6.84
C VAL A 220 19.29 2.02 7.22
N ASN A 221 18.95 3.28 7.33
CA ASN A 221 17.57 3.74 7.53
C ASN A 221 17.07 4.49 6.28
N GLY A 222 16.46 3.77 5.33
CA GLY A 222 15.92 4.37 4.12
C GLY A 222 14.80 5.40 4.36
N MET A 223 14.22 5.44 5.57
CA MET A 223 13.21 6.43 5.98
C MET A 223 13.80 7.77 6.41
N ASP A 224 15.12 7.85 6.57
CA ASP A 224 15.85 9.06 6.92
C ASP A 224 16.43 9.73 5.67
N LEU A 225 16.34 11.07 5.59
CA LEU A 225 16.77 11.82 4.40
C LEU A 225 18.28 11.78 4.20
N GLU A 226 19.07 11.82 5.27
CA GLU A 226 20.54 11.82 5.19
C GLU A 226 21.06 10.44 4.84
N ASP A 227 20.50 9.38 5.45
CA ASP A 227 20.81 8.00 5.08
C ASP A 227 20.41 7.70 3.63
N ALA A 228 19.24 8.16 3.19
CA ALA A 228 18.81 8.02 1.81
C ALA A 228 19.72 8.77 0.84
N LYS A 229 20.16 9.98 1.19
CA LYS A 229 21.13 10.74 0.40
C LYS A 229 22.46 10.01 0.29
N HIS A 230 22.94 9.44 1.39
CA HIS A 230 24.21 8.70 1.43
C HIS A 230 24.16 7.39 0.64
N HIS A 231 23.12 6.59 0.85
CA HIS A 231 23.02 5.23 0.33
C HIS A 231 22.27 5.12 -1.01
N LEU A 232 21.35 6.05 -1.30
CA LEU A 232 20.45 6.01 -2.47
C LEU A 232 20.66 7.20 -3.43
N GLY A 233 21.50 8.16 -3.06
CA GLY A 233 21.80 9.35 -3.87
C GLY A 233 20.73 10.45 -3.80
N GLY A 234 19.82 10.42 -2.82
CA GLY A 234 18.78 11.43 -2.60
C GLY A 234 17.36 10.87 -2.53
N SER A 235 16.37 11.68 -2.90
CA SER A 235 14.98 11.23 -3.01
C SER A 235 14.87 9.99 -3.88
N PHE A 236 14.06 9.05 -3.43
CA PHE A 236 13.92 7.73 -4.06
C PHE A 236 12.43 7.45 -4.15
N GLU A 237 11.81 7.77 -5.30
CA GLU A 237 10.36 7.67 -5.45
C GLU A 237 9.86 6.31 -4.97
N PHE A 238 8.90 6.33 -4.07
CA PHE A 238 8.45 5.09 -3.46
C PHE A 238 6.97 4.83 -3.73
N MET A 239 6.08 5.23 -2.83
CA MET A 239 4.65 4.95 -3.00
C MET A 239 4.01 5.88 -4.02
N GLY A 240 3.12 5.33 -4.83
CA GLY A 240 2.34 6.09 -5.80
C GLY A 240 1.19 5.26 -6.35
N VAL A 241 0.24 5.92 -7.01
CA VAL A 241 -1.00 5.31 -7.51
C VAL A 241 -0.90 5.04 -8.99
N ALA A 242 -1.29 3.83 -9.38
CA ALA A 242 -1.37 3.37 -10.76
C ALA A 242 -2.81 3.03 -11.15
N VAL A 243 -3.06 3.12 -12.46
CA VAL A 243 -4.28 2.73 -13.15
C VAL A 243 -3.92 1.86 -14.36
N ARG A 244 -4.83 1.05 -14.88
CA ARG A 244 -4.63 0.37 -16.17
C ARG A 244 -4.55 1.41 -17.29
N THR A 245 -3.52 1.34 -18.15
CA THR A 245 -3.27 2.34 -19.19
C THR A 245 -4.48 2.55 -20.09
N LYS A 246 -5.12 1.46 -20.52
CA LYS A 246 -6.32 1.51 -21.39
C LYS A 246 -7.52 2.22 -20.76
N GLU A 247 -7.51 2.47 -19.45
CA GLU A 247 -8.61 3.11 -18.74
C GLU A 247 -8.37 4.58 -18.40
N ILE A 248 -7.13 5.06 -18.54
CA ILE A 248 -6.76 6.38 -18.04
C ILE A 248 -7.58 7.51 -18.67
N GLU A 249 -7.77 7.46 -20.00
CA GLU A 249 -8.57 8.48 -20.69
C GLU A 249 -10.04 8.42 -20.28
N ARG A 250 -10.62 7.23 -20.22
CA ARG A 250 -12.02 7.06 -19.78
C ARG A 250 -12.23 7.50 -18.34
N ARG A 251 -11.25 7.26 -17.48
CA ARG A 251 -11.28 7.59 -16.05
C ARG A 251 -10.62 8.93 -15.72
N LYS A 252 -10.28 9.74 -16.71
CA LYS A 252 -9.54 11.00 -16.50
C LYS A 252 -10.15 11.91 -15.41
N PRO A 253 -11.48 12.13 -15.37
CA PRO A 253 -12.10 12.91 -14.28
C PRO A 253 -11.89 12.29 -12.89
N GLU A 254 -11.99 10.95 -12.76
CA GLU A 254 -11.71 10.23 -11.52
C GLU A 254 -10.24 10.34 -11.11
N VAL A 255 -9.32 10.17 -12.08
CA VAL A 255 -7.87 10.26 -11.85
C VAL A 255 -7.50 11.65 -11.35
N ILE A 256 -8.05 12.71 -11.94
CA ILE A 256 -7.86 14.10 -11.48
C ILE A 256 -8.43 14.29 -10.06
N ALA A 257 -9.64 13.79 -9.80
CA ALA A 257 -10.27 13.89 -8.49
C ALA A 257 -9.46 13.15 -7.42
N LEU A 258 -8.97 11.94 -7.73
CA LEU A 258 -8.13 11.14 -6.83
C LEU A 258 -6.79 11.83 -6.55
N THR A 259 -6.15 12.38 -7.58
CA THR A 259 -4.91 13.16 -7.45
C THR A 259 -5.11 14.37 -6.52
N LYS A 260 -6.21 15.12 -6.69
CA LYS A 260 -6.54 16.26 -5.81
C LYS A 260 -6.81 15.82 -4.38
N ALA A 261 -7.57 14.73 -4.18
CA ALA A 261 -7.86 14.20 -2.85
C ALA A 261 -6.58 13.78 -2.11
N LEU A 262 -5.65 13.12 -2.81
CA LEU A 262 -4.35 12.73 -2.25
C LEU A 262 -3.45 13.95 -1.98
N GLY A 263 -3.47 14.95 -2.85
CA GLY A 263 -2.75 16.22 -2.61
C GLY A 263 -3.26 16.95 -1.35
N ASP A 264 -4.58 17.00 -1.16
CA ASP A 264 -5.17 17.55 0.07
C ASP A 264 -4.78 16.71 1.30
N ALA A 265 -4.74 15.39 1.19
CA ALA A 265 -4.32 14.50 2.27
C ALA A 265 -2.84 14.71 2.65
N LEU A 266 -1.95 14.86 1.67
CA LEU A 266 -0.53 15.16 1.92
C LEU A 266 -0.34 16.50 2.64
N LYS A 267 -1.12 17.52 2.30
CA LYS A 267 -1.13 18.80 3.00
C LYS A 267 -1.68 18.66 4.42
N ALA A 268 -2.80 17.94 4.57
CA ALA A 268 -3.44 17.74 5.88
C ALA A 268 -2.52 16.99 6.85
N LEU A 269 -1.91 15.89 6.43
CA LEU A 269 -1.05 15.08 7.30
C LEU A 269 0.16 15.86 7.85
N ARG A 270 0.66 16.87 7.13
CA ARG A 270 1.74 17.75 7.61
C ARG A 270 1.31 18.63 8.76
N ALA A 271 0.04 19.05 8.80
CA ALA A 271 -0.54 19.90 9.84
C ALA A 271 -1.07 19.11 11.04
N MET A 272 -1.28 17.78 10.90
CA MET A 272 -1.85 16.93 11.97
C MET A 272 -0.83 16.66 13.07
N SER A 273 -1.31 16.64 14.32
CA SER A 273 -0.54 16.12 15.45
C SER A 273 -0.36 14.60 15.34
N GLY A 274 0.60 14.04 16.11
CA GLY A 274 0.77 12.59 16.18
C GLY A 274 -0.53 11.86 16.59
N ASP A 275 -1.26 12.38 17.56
CA ASP A 275 -2.52 11.79 18.03
C ASP A 275 -3.58 11.81 16.92
N GLN A 276 -3.66 12.90 16.14
CA GLN A 276 -4.57 13.00 14.99
C GLN A 276 -4.19 12.02 13.88
N LEU A 277 -2.90 11.84 13.61
CA LEU A 277 -2.39 10.87 12.63
C LEU A 277 -2.74 9.42 13.06
N ALA A 278 -2.53 9.08 14.34
CA ALA A 278 -2.90 7.77 14.85
C ALA A 278 -4.42 7.53 14.80
N ALA A 279 -5.21 8.55 15.13
CA ALA A 279 -6.69 8.47 15.08
C ALA A 279 -7.25 8.37 13.66
N ALA A 280 -6.51 8.80 12.65
CA ALA A 280 -6.91 8.68 11.24
C ALA A 280 -6.83 7.22 10.73
N LEU A 281 -6.04 6.38 11.38
CA LEU A 281 -5.83 4.99 10.98
C LEU A 281 -6.98 4.09 11.48
N PRO A 282 -7.35 3.06 10.70
CA PRO A 282 -8.37 2.10 11.12
C PRO A 282 -7.82 1.18 12.21
N LYS A 283 -8.74 0.63 13.01
CA LYS A 283 -8.40 -0.26 14.14
C LYS A 283 -7.57 -1.47 13.71
N GLU A 284 -7.82 -2.00 12.54
CA GLU A 284 -7.11 -3.16 11.97
C GLU A 284 -5.62 -2.90 11.79
N MET A 285 -5.21 -1.64 11.59
CA MET A 285 -3.80 -1.24 11.45
C MET A 285 -3.16 -0.86 12.79
N THR A 286 -3.95 -0.63 13.84
CA THR A 286 -3.48 -0.12 15.14
C THR A 286 -3.66 -1.10 16.28
N THR A 287 -4.31 -2.25 16.06
CA THR A 287 -4.56 -3.25 17.10
C THR A 287 -3.25 -3.74 17.73
N GLY A 288 -3.19 -3.69 19.05
CA GLY A 288 -2.01 -4.10 19.81
C GLY A 288 -0.88 -3.08 19.87
N LEU A 289 -1.07 -1.88 19.32
CA LEU A 289 -0.10 -0.78 19.35
C LEU A 289 -0.51 0.31 20.34
N ASP A 290 0.45 0.96 20.99
CA ASP A 290 0.22 2.20 21.71
C ASP A 290 0.01 3.34 20.72
N LEU A 291 -1.19 3.94 20.74
CA LEU A 291 -1.58 4.97 19.76
C LEU A 291 -0.74 6.24 19.88
N LYS A 292 -0.32 6.62 21.10
CA LYS A 292 0.52 7.80 21.33
C LYS A 292 1.92 7.60 20.75
N GLU A 293 2.50 6.43 21.01
CA GLU A 293 3.79 6.04 20.45
C GLU A 293 3.71 5.99 18.91
N LEU A 294 2.66 5.35 18.40
CA LEU A 294 2.42 5.24 16.97
C LEU A 294 2.30 6.60 16.28
N GLY A 295 1.51 7.50 16.87
CA GLY A 295 1.38 8.88 16.39
C GLY A 295 2.69 9.64 16.38
N GLY A 296 3.51 9.46 17.44
CA GLY A 296 4.86 10.01 17.53
C GLY A 296 5.79 9.51 16.41
N ILE A 297 5.77 8.21 16.12
CA ILE A 297 6.52 7.59 15.03
C ILE A 297 6.12 8.15 13.68
N ILE A 298 4.82 8.23 13.38
CA ILE A 298 4.33 8.77 12.10
C ILE A 298 4.73 10.24 11.97
N ALA A 299 4.56 11.03 13.04
CA ALA A 299 4.92 12.45 13.04
C ALA A 299 6.43 12.66 12.82
N GLN A 300 7.29 11.81 13.39
CA GLN A 300 8.74 11.85 13.19
C GLN A 300 9.14 11.67 11.73
N HIS A 301 8.48 10.75 11.02
CA HIS A 301 8.84 10.38 9.65
C HIS A 301 8.07 11.13 8.57
N ARG A 302 7.01 11.88 8.92
CA ARG A 302 6.10 12.47 7.91
C ARG A 302 6.82 13.38 6.90
N ASP A 303 7.78 14.20 7.37
CA ASP A 303 8.45 15.17 6.51
C ASP A 303 9.55 14.52 5.65
N SER A 304 10.09 13.38 6.06
CA SER A 304 11.03 12.61 5.26
C SER A 304 10.34 11.71 4.24
N LEU A 305 9.24 11.06 4.61
CA LEU A 305 8.59 10.04 3.80
C LEU A 305 7.59 10.59 2.79
N TYR A 306 6.79 11.60 3.18
CA TYR A 306 5.68 12.06 2.34
C TYR A 306 6.07 13.32 1.58
N PRO A 307 5.89 13.37 0.25
CA PRO A 307 6.21 14.54 -0.55
C PRO A 307 5.23 15.70 -0.26
N GLU A 308 5.59 16.92 -0.64
CA GLU A 308 4.72 18.08 -0.50
C GLU A 308 3.59 18.09 -1.52
N THR A 309 3.85 17.50 -2.67
CA THR A 309 2.92 17.40 -3.79
C THR A 309 2.86 15.97 -4.30
N VAL A 310 1.81 15.63 -5.01
CA VAL A 310 1.62 14.30 -5.63
C VAL A 310 2.35 14.15 -6.97
N GLY A 311 3.16 15.15 -7.37
CA GLY A 311 3.91 15.15 -8.63
C GLY A 311 4.96 14.05 -8.68
N ILE A 312 5.18 13.52 -9.88
CA ILE A 312 6.20 12.50 -10.14
C ILE A 312 7.56 13.19 -10.28
N ASP A 313 8.52 12.84 -9.42
CA ASP A 313 9.92 13.23 -9.55
C ASP A 313 10.66 12.23 -10.44
N LEU A 314 10.85 12.58 -11.71
CA LEU A 314 11.49 11.69 -12.69
C LEU A 314 12.97 11.41 -12.37
N ASP A 315 13.67 12.27 -11.63
CA ASP A 315 15.05 12.01 -11.21
C ASP A 315 15.08 11.00 -10.06
N ALA A 316 14.16 11.12 -9.11
CA ALA A 316 13.98 10.12 -8.08
C ALA A 316 13.51 8.78 -8.66
N ALA A 317 12.63 8.80 -9.67
CA ALA A 317 12.18 7.59 -10.36
C ALA A 317 13.32 6.88 -11.11
N ARG A 318 14.20 7.64 -11.78
CA ARG A 318 15.40 7.07 -12.42
C ARG A 318 16.35 6.41 -11.43
N ARG A 319 16.50 6.94 -10.21
CA ARG A 319 17.31 6.29 -9.16
C ARG A 319 16.75 4.92 -8.80
N VAL A 320 15.42 4.80 -8.69
CA VAL A 320 14.76 3.51 -8.45
C VAL A 320 15.01 2.53 -9.60
N GLU A 321 14.84 2.98 -10.85
CA GLU A 321 15.12 2.17 -12.03
C GLU A 321 16.58 1.67 -12.05
N GLN A 322 17.54 2.57 -11.84
CA GLN A 322 18.95 2.23 -11.77
C GLN A 322 19.26 1.24 -10.65
N SER A 323 18.59 1.36 -9.50
CA SER A 323 18.74 0.42 -8.40
C SER A 323 18.26 -0.99 -8.75
N LEU A 324 17.15 -1.11 -9.48
CA LEU A 324 16.60 -2.39 -9.93
C LEU A 324 17.52 -3.04 -11.01
N ILE A 325 18.05 -2.25 -11.93
CA ILE A 325 19.03 -2.71 -12.91
C ILE A 325 20.30 -3.20 -12.17
N ALA A 326 20.78 -2.40 -11.22
CA ALA A 326 21.94 -2.73 -10.42
C ALA A 326 21.74 -4.01 -9.59
N GLY A 327 20.53 -4.22 -9.05
CA GLY A 327 20.13 -5.42 -8.32
C GLY A 327 19.82 -6.63 -9.21
N GLY A 328 19.85 -6.48 -10.55
CA GLY A 328 19.51 -7.55 -11.50
C GLY A 328 18.02 -7.89 -11.55
N LEU A 329 17.15 -7.02 -11.07
CA LEU A 329 15.70 -7.24 -11.01
C LEU A 329 14.96 -6.82 -12.29
N ILE A 330 15.54 -5.92 -13.07
CA ILE A 330 15.08 -5.56 -14.42
C ILE A 330 16.29 -5.50 -15.37
N LYS A 331 16.05 -5.72 -16.66
CA LYS A 331 17.09 -5.66 -17.68
C LYS A 331 17.44 -4.21 -18.04
N PRO A 332 18.72 -3.90 -18.30
CA PRO A 332 19.10 -2.59 -18.84
C PRO A 332 18.40 -2.32 -20.19
N GLY A 333 18.04 -1.03 -20.42
CA GLY A 333 17.47 -0.59 -21.70
C GLY A 333 15.96 -0.81 -21.85
N ALA A 334 15.27 -1.37 -20.85
CA ALA A 334 13.81 -1.37 -20.85
C ALA A 334 13.29 0.07 -20.74
N SER A 335 12.46 0.50 -21.70
CA SER A 335 11.87 1.85 -21.67
C SER A 335 10.80 1.94 -20.58
N MET A 336 11.00 2.80 -19.60
CA MET A 336 10.01 3.08 -18.52
C MET A 336 9.16 4.33 -18.80
N ALA A 337 9.37 4.98 -19.95
CA ALA A 337 8.67 6.24 -20.31
C ALA A 337 7.14 6.10 -20.31
N GLY A 338 6.62 4.92 -20.67
CA GLY A 338 5.18 4.66 -20.66
C GLY A 338 4.57 4.42 -19.28
N LEU A 339 5.38 4.20 -18.24
CA LEU A 339 4.87 3.94 -16.88
C LEU A 339 4.39 5.20 -16.16
N HIS A 340 4.97 6.36 -16.47
CA HIS A 340 4.68 7.61 -15.78
C HIS A 340 3.77 8.53 -16.60
N ASP A 341 2.73 9.05 -15.97
CA ASP A 341 1.88 10.10 -16.53
C ASP A 341 2.04 11.38 -15.71
N THR A 342 2.86 12.29 -16.21
CA THR A 342 3.13 13.59 -15.58
C THR A 342 2.12 14.67 -15.97
N SER A 343 1.22 14.40 -16.93
CA SER A 343 0.25 15.37 -17.44
C SER A 343 -0.88 15.67 -16.46
N ILE A 344 -1.17 14.73 -15.56
CA ILE A 344 -2.31 14.80 -14.62
C ILE A 344 -2.07 15.84 -13.51
N VAL A 345 -0.83 16.05 -13.10
CA VAL A 345 -0.47 16.92 -11.95
C VAL A 345 -0.23 18.37 -12.37
N GLY A 346 -0.14 18.63 -13.67
CA GLY A 346 0.08 19.97 -14.24
C GLY A 346 -1.19 20.79 -14.53
N GLY A 347 -2.37 20.31 -14.11
CA GLY A 347 -3.65 20.99 -14.32
C GLY A 347 -4.17 21.70 -13.09
#